data_6371e7236edbed6b4f1dea88a65b9777
#
_entry.id   6371e7236edbed6b4f1dea88a65b9777
#
_cell.length_a   1.000
_cell.length_b   1.000
_cell.length_c   1.000
_cell.angle_alpha   90.00
_cell.angle_beta   90.00
_cell.angle_gamma   90.00
#
_symmetry.space_group_name_H-M   'P 1'
#
loop_
_entity.id
_entity.type
_entity.pdbx_description
1 polymer ?
#
loop_
_entity_poly.entity_id
_entity_poly.type
_entity_poly.pdbx_seq_one_letter_code
_entity_poly.pdbx_strand_id
1 'polypeptide(L)'
;MTFAILAVAVLLSAIAWSLFIQWRMQRRKLDESEREVADAISRHIELQSAVAAVLVTKGSIALAAVMMLAACTKEGDTIYEWDPNEPKASTAPLVTVIYGQDALGDRSYNDLIYQGVEEAAAKYGLRTMQLSPTSYEEGKGYLQSMFQTVKNLNDTVRRLFIVCAAGYDDYIRQNSHLFDSNPNADLLYLETTEPLAAGGSTLYLPYYGAMYEAGAILPVIDNLATVVVSNPEDQTVVGAAKGFSDGFLTDYYSLENDWGAVEKKLKTLYLAEHTGEGYNIADSTALKVLNECEGTIIPICGGSGYTMMYICDVTFSNNYVGIDVEKTSYWCHMSILKHIDRAVALCIGQWLSPEGMPKHQVLGLKDGYTGVTLNVEDYYLEQYNKYIPETLRQQIHEDAIRKEAEYEK
;
A
#
# COMPACT_ATOMS: atom_id res chain seq x y z
N MET A 1 -59.52 -20.19 -5.96
CA MET A 1 -58.33 -19.80 -5.20
C MET A 1 -57.10 -20.67 -5.54
N THR A 2 -57.19 -21.97 -5.64
CA THR A 2 -56.10 -22.90 -5.96
C THR A 2 -55.40 -22.68 -7.30
N PHE A 3 -56.16 -22.35 -8.36
CA PHE A 3 -55.61 -22.05 -9.70
C PHE A 3 -54.75 -20.77 -9.75
N ALA A 4 -55.12 -19.73 -9.01
CA ALA A 4 -54.36 -18.48 -8.95
C ALA A 4 -53.01 -18.67 -8.22
N ILE A 5 -52.99 -19.46 -7.16
CA ILE A 5 -51.77 -19.77 -6.41
C ILE A 5 -50.80 -20.59 -7.28
N LEU A 6 -51.31 -21.54 -8.04
CA LEU A 6 -50.49 -22.37 -8.95
C LEU A 6 -49.92 -21.50 -10.09
N ALA A 7 -50.67 -20.58 -10.66
CA ALA A 7 -50.21 -19.66 -11.72
C ALA A 7 -49.06 -18.75 -11.19
N VAL A 8 -49.21 -18.20 -9.98
CA VAL A 8 -48.20 -17.36 -9.35
C VAL A 8 -46.90 -18.18 -9.05
N ALA A 9 -47.02 -19.40 -8.56
CA ALA A 9 -45.87 -20.27 -8.32
C ALA A 9 -45.11 -20.61 -9.59
N VAL A 10 -45.82 -20.88 -10.71
CA VAL A 10 -45.20 -21.13 -12.01
C VAL A 10 -44.48 -19.88 -12.53
N LEU A 11 -45.08 -18.68 -12.37
CA LEU A 11 -44.47 -17.42 -12.79
C LEU A 11 -43.20 -17.11 -12.00
N LEU A 12 -43.22 -17.28 -10.69
CA LEU A 12 -42.06 -17.08 -9.83
C LEU A 12 -40.93 -18.07 -10.15
N SER A 13 -41.26 -19.33 -10.45
CA SER A 13 -40.30 -20.33 -10.89
C SER A 13 -39.66 -19.96 -12.23
N ALA A 14 -40.42 -19.44 -13.17
CA ALA A 14 -39.93 -19.00 -14.49
C ALA A 14 -38.99 -17.76 -14.35
N ILE A 15 -39.34 -16.82 -13.48
CA ILE A 15 -38.48 -15.66 -13.18
C ILE A 15 -37.18 -16.10 -12.51
N ALA A 16 -37.24 -16.96 -11.50
CA ALA A 16 -36.04 -17.48 -10.84
C ALA A 16 -35.12 -18.24 -11.80
N TRP A 17 -35.69 -19.03 -12.74
CA TRP A 17 -34.94 -19.73 -13.77
C TRP A 17 -34.30 -18.79 -14.78
N SER A 18 -34.99 -17.73 -15.19
CA SER A 18 -34.44 -16.68 -16.06
C SER A 18 -33.27 -15.94 -15.42
N LEU A 19 -33.39 -15.56 -14.16
CA LEU A 19 -32.32 -14.91 -13.38
C LEU A 19 -31.11 -15.84 -13.20
N PHE A 20 -31.36 -17.14 -12.96
CA PHE A 20 -30.29 -18.13 -12.87
C PHE A 20 -29.53 -18.31 -14.20
N ILE A 21 -30.24 -18.31 -15.35
CA ILE A 21 -29.60 -18.37 -16.67
C ILE A 21 -28.79 -17.10 -16.94
N GLN A 22 -29.32 -15.92 -16.63
CA GLN A 22 -28.58 -14.65 -16.79
C GLN A 22 -27.33 -14.61 -15.93
N TRP A 23 -27.45 -15.02 -14.66
CA TRP A 23 -26.29 -15.14 -13.76
C TRP A 23 -25.23 -16.11 -14.28
N ARG A 24 -25.65 -17.27 -14.80
CA ARG A 24 -24.75 -18.28 -15.36
C ARG A 24 -24.05 -17.79 -16.63
N MET A 25 -24.74 -16.99 -17.45
CA MET A 25 -24.15 -16.39 -18.66
C MET A 25 -23.16 -15.28 -18.32
N GLN A 26 -23.46 -14.46 -17.31
CA GLN A 26 -22.51 -13.45 -16.81
C GLN A 26 -21.26 -14.09 -16.21
N ARG A 27 -21.42 -15.16 -15.44
CA ARG A 27 -20.28 -15.90 -14.87
C ARG A 27 -19.39 -16.54 -15.95
N ARG A 28 -19.98 -17.06 -17.03
CA ARG A 28 -19.18 -17.56 -18.16
C ARG A 28 -18.37 -16.49 -18.87
N LYS A 29 -18.92 -15.28 -19.02
CA LYS A 29 -18.19 -14.14 -19.60
C LYS A 29 -17.05 -13.65 -18.70
N LEU A 30 -17.24 -13.70 -17.38
CA LEU A 30 -16.19 -13.43 -16.40
C LEU A 30 -15.08 -14.49 -16.50
N ASP A 31 -15.43 -15.77 -16.50
CA ASP A 31 -14.48 -16.89 -16.64
C ASP A 31 -13.67 -16.83 -17.96
N GLU A 32 -14.28 -16.38 -19.06
CA GLU A 32 -13.58 -16.16 -20.34
C GLU A 32 -12.61 -14.98 -20.27
N SER A 33 -13.02 -13.86 -19.65
CA SER A 33 -12.16 -12.70 -19.44
C SER A 33 -11.00 -13.00 -18.48
N GLU A 34 -11.24 -13.74 -17.40
CA GLU A 34 -10.19 -14.20 -16.49
C GLU A 34 -9.19 -15.13 -17.16
N ARG A 35 -9.65 -16.02 -18.06
CA ARG A 35 -8.75 -16.88 -18.86
C ARG A 35 -7.91 -16.08 -19.84
N GLU A 36 -8.48 -15.09 -20.53
CA GLU A 36 -7.73 -14.21 -21.43
C GLU A 36 -6.64 -13.42 -20.68
N VAL A 37 -6.96 -12.93 -19.48
CA VAL A 37 -5.99 -12.25 -18.61
C VAL A 37 -4.93 -13.22 -18.09
N ALA A 38 -5.31 -14.41 -17.64
CA ALA A 38 -4.39 -15.46 -17.21
C ALA A 38 -3.46 -15.92 -18.33
N ASP A 39 -3.99 -16.08 -19.56
CA ASP A 39 -3.20 -16.42 -20.75
C ASP A 39 -2.26 -15.27 -21.17
N ALA A 40 -2.66 -14.01 -20.98
CA ALA A 40 -1.81 -12.86 -21.23
C ALA A 40 -0.67 -12.76 -20.19
N ILE A 41 -0.98 -12.99 -18.93
CA ILE A 41 -0.01 -13.04 -17.83
C ILE A 41 0.97 -14.20 -18.04
N SER A 42 0.49 -15.40 -18.38
CA SER A 42 1.32 -16.57 -18.64
C SER A 42 2.30 -16.32 -19.80
N ARG A 43 1.82 -15.70 -20.89
CA ARG A 43 2.68 -15.31 -22.03
C ARG A 43 3.72 -14.27 -21.62
N HIS A 44 3.37 -13.35 -20.75
CA HIS A 44 4.30 -12.34 -20.24
C HIS A 44 5.38 -12.97 -19.34
N ILE A 45 5.00 -13.90 -18.46
CA ILE A 45 5.91 -14.67 -17.60
C ILE A 45 6.83 -15.56 -18.44
N GLU A 46 6.31 -16.24 -19.50
CA GLU A 46 7.13 -17.01 -20.42
C GLU A 46 8.14 -16.15 -21.18
N LEU A 47 7.76 -14.95 -21.59
CA LEU A 47 8.65 -13.98 -22.21
C LEU A 47 9.74 -13.51 -21.26
N GLN A 48 9.38 -13.18 -20.01
CA GLN A 48 10.33 -12.78 -18.97
C GLN A 48 11.28 -13.92 -18.59
N SER A 49 10.76 -15.16 -18.47
CA SER A 49 11.60 -16.33 -18.17
C SER A 49 12.53 -16.69 -19.33
N ALA A 50 12.08 -16.51 -20.58
CA ALA A 50 12.92 -16.67 -21.76
C ALA A 50 14.04 -15.60 -21.82
N VAL A 51 13.74 -14.36 -21.47
CA VAL A 51 14.73 -13.28 -21.36
C VAL A 51 15.72 -13.56 -20.21
N ALA A 52 15.21 -13.99 -19.04
CA ALA A 52 16.05 -14.38 -17.91
C ALA A 52 16.95 -15.59 -18.24
N ALA A 53 16.41 -16.59 -18.94
CA ALA A 53 17.19 -17.76 -19.38
C ALA A 53 18.32 -17.39 -20.37
N VAL A 54 18.06 -16.42 -21.26
CA VAL A 54 19.09 -15.89 -22.18
C VAL A 54 20.17 -15.10 -21.41
N LEU A 55 19.80 -14.38 -20.36
CA LEU A 55 20.73 -13.65 -19.48
C LEU A 55 21.56 -14.59 -18.63
N VAL A 56 20.96 -15.64 -18.06
CA VAL A 56 21.66 -16.66 -17.23
C VAL A 56 22.60 -17.52 -18.10
N THR A 57 22.22 -17.90 -19.33
CA THR A 57 23.10 -18.70 -20.23
C THR A 57 24.26 -17.91 -20.80
N LYS A 58 24.24 -16.58 -20.77
CA LYS A 58 25.35 -15.71 -21.21
C LYS A 58 26.23 -15.15 -20.09
N GLY A 59 26.13 -15.72 -18.91
CA GLY A 59 27.07 -15.54 -17.82
C GLY A 59 27.17 -14.13 -17.26
N SER A 60 26.53 -13.94 -16.16
CA SER A 60 26.91 -13.05 -15.07
C SER A 60 25.96 -11.88 -14.78
N ILE A 61 25.52 -11.90 -13.54
CA ILE A 61 25.04 -10.73 -12.76
C ILE A 61 25.97 -9.52 -12.93
N ALA A 62 27.28 -9.75 -13.13
CA ALA A 62 28.27 -8.73 -13.46
C ALA A 62 27.98 -8.02 -14.81
N LEU A 63 27.37 -8.69 -15.77
CA LEU A 63 27.04 -8.09 -17.07
C LEU A 63 25.81 -7.18 -16.97
N ALA A 64 24.81 -7.52 -16.14
CA ALA A 64 23.67 -6.66 -15.86
C ALA A 64 24.08 -5.41 -15.07
N ALA A 65 24.95 -5.55 -14.09
CA ALA A 65 25.54 -4.41 -13.35
C ALA A 65 26.42 -3.54 -14.25
N VAL A 66 27.20 -4.14 -15.16
CA VAL A 66 28.00 -3.42 -16.16
C VAL A 66 27.12 -2.74 -17.21
N MET A 67 26.01 -3.35 -17.63
CA MET A 67 25.05 -2.69 -18.53
C MET A 67 24.32 -1.54 -17.86
N MET A 68 23.96 -1.63 -16.57
CA MET A 68 23.40 -0.50 -15.82
C MET A 68 24.44 0.60 -15.60
N LEU A 69 25.69 0.26 -15.35
CA LEU A 69 26.80 1.23 -15.25
C LEU A 69 27.14 1.88 -16.63
N ALA A 70 27.06 1.11 -17.72
CA ALA A 70 27.27 1.61 -19.07
C ALA A 70 26.13 2.51 -19.55
N ALA A 71 24.89 2.25 -19.12
CA ALA A 71 23.74 3.14 -19.37
C ALA A 71 23.90 4.50 -18.67
N CYS A 72 24.66 4.55 -17.56
CA CYS A 72 25.00 5.81 -16.88
C CYS A 72 26.18 6.57 -17.46
N THR A 73 27.00 5.96 -18.36
CA THR A 73 28.28 6.53 -18.80
C THR A 73 28.42 6.77 -20.31
N LYS A 74 27.45 6.36 -21.14
CA LYS A 74 27.50 6.60 -22.59
C LYS A 74 26.35 7.50 -23.05
N GLU A 75 26.70 8.67 -23.54
CA GLU A 75 25.82 9.40 -24.43
C GLU A 75 25.56 8.51 -25.68
N GLY A 76 24.31 8.15 -25.90
CA GLY A 76 23.83 7.66 -27.18
C GLY A 76 23.26 6.23 -27.26
N ASP A 77 23.40 5.35 -26.26
CA ASP A 77 22.83 4.00 -26.32
C ASP A 77 21.79 3.78 -25.21
N THR A 78 20.56 4.18 -25.46
CA THR A 78 19.41 3.87 -24.60
C THR A 78 18.89 2.48 -24.95
N ILE A 79 18.81 1.60 -23.95
CA ILE A 79 18.16 0.26 -24.05
C ILE A 79 16.62 0.42 -24.18
N TYR A 80 16.09 1.61 -23.99
CA TYR A 80 14.70 1.95 -24.22
C TYR A 80 14.60 2.82 -25.46
N GLU A 81 14.03 2.28 -26.56
CA GLU A 81 13.54 3.07 -27.68
C GLU A 81 12.42 3.96 -27.18
N TRP A 82 12.76 5.14 -26.73
CA TRP A 82 11.85 6.24 -26.61
C TRP A 82 11.51 6.77 -27.99
N ASP A 83 10.30 7.31 -28.12
CA ASP A 83 9.86 8.02 -29.32
C ASP A 83 11.01 8.95 -29.81
N PRO A 84 11.56 8.73 -31.01
CA PRO A 84 12.64 9.57 -31.56
C PRO A 84 12.25 11.05 -31.72
N ASN A 85 10.98 11.40 -31.50
CA ASN A 85 10.46 12.76 -31.48
C ASN A 85 10.41 13.40 -30.08
N GLU A 86 10.78 12.70 -29.01
CA GLU A 86 10.96 13.31 -27.69
C GLU A 86 12.42 13.68 -27.43
N PRO A 87 12.81 14.95 -27.60
CA PRO A 87 14.19 15.39 -27.35
C PRO A 87 14.45 15.64 -25.86
N LYS A 88 13.94 14.80 -24.96
CA LYS A 88 14.35 14.89 -23.56
C LYS A 88 15.68 14.20 -23.43
N ALA A 89 16.67 15.03 -23.62
CA ALA A 89 18.06 14.68 -23.50
C ALA A 89 18.34 13.84 -22.26
N SER A 90 19.33 12.99 -22.36
CA SER A 90 20.07 12.33 -21.28
C SER A 90 20.37 13.21 -20.04
N THR A 91 20.14 14.50 -20.12
CA THR A 91 20.35 15.52 -19.08
C THR A 91 19.15 15.76 -18.16
N ALA A 92 17.95 15.23 -18.43
CA ALA A 92 16.81 15.40 -17.53
C ALA A 92 17.08 14.71 -16.18
N PRO A 93 16.67 15.30 -15.06
CA PRO A 93 16.84 14.69 -13.75
C PRO A 93 16.23 13.29 -13.69
N LEU A 94 16.85 12.39 -12.93
CA LEU A 94 16.45 10.98 -12.82
C LEU A 94 16.00 10.68 -11.40
N VAL A 95 14.81 10.11 -11.25
CA VAL A 95 14.32 9.53 -10.01
C VAL A 95 14.42 8.01 -10.10
N THR A 96 15.16 7.38 -9.19
CA THR A 96 15.29 5.92 -9.11
C THR A 96 14.65 5.46 -7.81
N VAL A 97 13.71 4.52 -7.90
CA VAL A 97 13.01 3.95 -6.75
C VAL A 97 13.44 2.50 -6.55
N ILE A 98 13.78 2.12 -5.32
CA ILE A 98 13.99 0.74 -4.92
C ILE A 98 12.92 0.35 -3.91
N TYR A 99 12.11 -0.59 -4.33
CA TYR A 99 11.06 -1.19 -3.51
C TYR A 99 11.57 -2.33 -2.64
N GLY A 100 10.73 -2.81 -1.75
CA GLY A 100 10.92 -4.09 -1.06
C GLY A 100 10.78 -5.28 -2.02
N GLN A 101 10.98 -6.47 -1.49
CA GLN A 101 10.79 -7.72 -2.24
C GLN A 101 9.34 -7.85 -2.69
N ASP A 102 9.12 -8.14 -3.99
CA ASP A 102 7.81 -8.38 -4.62
C ASP A 102 6.75 -7.33 -4.25
N ALA A 103 7.16 -6.08 -4.08
CA ALA A 103 6.34 -5.03 -3.48
C ALA A 103 5.29 -4.44 -4.43
N LEU A 104 5.61 -4.30 -5.72
CA LEU A 104 4.68 -3.72 -6.70
C LEU A 104 3.54 -4.69 -7.02
N GLY A 105 2.34 -4.14 -7.23
CA GLY A 105 1.12 -4.90 -7.46
C GLY A 105 0.33 -5.17 -6.18
N ASP A 106 0.72 -4.58 -5.05
CA ASP A 106 0.01 -4.68 -3.77
C ASP A 106 -1.33 -3.93 -3.74
N ARG A 107 -1.58 -3.10 -4.77
CA ARG A 107 -2.76 -2.23 -4.88
C ARG A 107 -3.00 -1.39 -3.63
N SER A 108 -1.92 -1.00 -2.99
CA SER A 108 -1.86 -0.32 -1.71
C SER A 108 -0.63 0.58 -1.68
N TYR A 109 0.15 0.55 -0.61
CA TYR A 109 1.26 1.42 -0.29
C TYR A 109 2.32 1.54 -1.41
N ASN A 110 2.81 0.42 -1.96
CA ASN A 110 3.89 0.47 -2.97
C ASN A 110 3.40 0.98 -4.32
N ASP A 111 2.18 0.59 -4.72
CA ASP A 111 1.55 1.09 -5.95
C ASP A 111 1.23 2.59 -5.84
N LEU A 112 0.91 3.11 -4.65
CA LEU A 112 0.75 4.55 -4.41
C LEU A 112 2.09 5.29 -4.56
N ILE A 113 3.22 4.75 -4.06
CA ILE A 113 4.54 5.34 -4.28
C ILE A 113 4.84 5.41 -5.78
N TYR A 114 4.60 4.30 -6.50
CA TYR A 114 4.75 4.27 -7.96
C TYR A 114 3.95 5.39 -8.62
N GLN A 115 2.68 5.53 -8.28
CA GLN A 115 1.80 6.56 -8.82
C GLN A 115 2.34 7.97 -8.53
N GLY A 116 2.72 8.26 -7.27
CA GLY A 116 3.24 9.59 -6.89
C GLY A 116 4.53 9.96 -7.63
N VAL A 117 5.41 8.98 -7.88
CA VAL A 117 6.63 9.18 -8.67
C VAL A 117 6.30 9.47 -10.14
N GLU A 118 5.40 8.71 -10.76
CA GLU A 118 5.03 8.91 -12.17
C GLU A 118 4.28 10.24 -12.37
N GLU A 119 3.40 10.63 -11.44
CA GLU A 119 2.73 11.94 -11.47
C GLU A 119 3.74 13.09 -11.37
N ALA A 120 4.70 12.99 -10.45
CA ALA A 120 5.76 13.98 -10.33
C ALA A 120 6.65 14.01 -11.58
N ALA A 121 6.99 12.85 -12.14
CA ALA A 121 7.78 12.74 -13.36
C ALA A 121 7.08 13.39 -14.56
N ALA A 122 5.79 13.16 -14.73
CA ALA A 122 4.98 13.80 -15.76
C ALA A 122 4.93 15.32 -15.57
N LYS A 123 4.72 15.77 -14.32
CA LYS A 123 4.62 17.20 -13.98
C LYS A 123 5.91 17.97 -14.21
N TYR A 124 7.06 17.38 -13.86
CA TYR A 124 8.35 18.05 -13.86
C TYR A 124 9.28 17.62 -15.02
N GLY A 125 8.82 16.73 -15.90
CA GLY A 125 9.61 16.25 -17.03
C GLY A 125 10.82 15.41 -16.61
N LEU A 126 10.67 14.56 -15.59
CA LEU A 126 11.72 13.71 -15.06
C LEU A 126 11.80 12.38 -15.81
N ARG A 127 12.95 11.72 -15.70
CA ARG A 127 13.09 10.31 -16.03
C ARG A 127 12.90 9.49 -14.74
N THR A 128 12.33 8.31 -14.88
CA THR A 128 12.11 7.40 -13.75
C THR A 128 12.76 6.04 -13.99
N MET A 129 13.17 5.39 -12.93
CA MET A 129 13.60 4.00 -12.89
C MET A 129 12.99 3.35 -11.65
N GLN A 130 12.12 2.37 -11.86
CA GLN A 130 11.40 1.68 -10.80
C GLN A 130 11.96 0.26 -10.65
N LEU A 131 12.57 -0.07 -9.51
CA LEU A 131 13.23 -1.33 -9.26
C LEU A 131 12.47 -2.12 -8.18
N SER A 132 11.75 -3.16 -8.59
CA SER A 132 11.05 -4.09 -7.70
C SER A 132 11.79 -5.43 -7.69
N PRO A 133 12.65 -5.67 -6.69
CA PRO A 133 13.43 -6.90 -6.61
C PRO A 133 12.55 -8.10 -6.24
N THR A 134 12.95 -9.30 -6.67
CA THR A 134 12.30 -10.56 -6.31
C THR A 134 12.81 -11.16 -5.00
N SER A 135 13.86 -10.57 -4.42
CA SER A 135 14.40 -10.92 -3.11
C SER A 135 15.09 -9.74 -2.44
N TYR A 136 15.20 -9.76 -1.11
CA TYR A 136 15.95 -8.74 -0.37
C TYR A 136 17.44 -8.69 -0.77
N GLU A 137 18.04 -9.84 -1.10
CA GLU A 137 19.44 -9.88 -1.55
C GLU A 137 19.62 -9.20 -2.92
N GLU A 138 18.66 -9.36 -3.83
CA GLU A 138 18.65 -8.62 -5.09
C GLU A 138 18.51 -7.12 -4.85
N GLY A 139 17.59 -6.71 -3.98
CA GLY A 139 17.39 -5.31 -3.60
C GLY A 139 18.63 -4.70 -2.95
N LYS A 140 19.32 -5.42 -2.07
CA LYS A 140 20.61 -5.01 -1.53
C LYS A 140 21.68 -4.87 -2.63
N GLY A 141 21.67 -5.75 -3.62
CA GLY A 141 22.55 -5.64 -4.80
C GLY A 141 22.28 -4.36 -5.59
N TYR A 142 21.03 -3.98 -5.77
CA TYR A 142 20.67 -2.70 -6.39
C TYR A 142 21.16 -1.50 -5.55
N LEU A 143 20.94 -1.52 -4.24
CA LEU A 143 21.44 -0.48 -3.34
C LEU A 143 22.96 -0.35 -3.40
N GLN A 144 23.69 -1.47 -3.32
CA GLN A 144 25.16 -1.47 -3.41
C GLN A 144 25.65 -0.86 -4.72
N SER A 145 25.04 -1.24 -5.84
CA SER A 145 25.36 -0.69 -7.17
C SER A 145 25.10 0.81 -7.23
N MET A 146 23.98 1.27 -6.66
CA MET A 146 23.61 2.68 -6.63
C MET A 146 24.56 3.50 -5.77
N PHE A 147 24.88 3.07 -4.55
CA PHE A 147 25.82 3.76 -3.67
C PHE A 147 27.22 3.84 -4.28
N GLN A 148 27.67 2.78 -5.01
CA GLN A 148 28.92 2.84 -5.77
C GLN A 148 28.84 3.83 -6.94
N THR A 149 27.70 3.88 -7.61
CA THR A 149 27.46 4.87 -8.69
C THR A 149 27.54 6.29 -8.14
N VAL A 150 26.86 6.59 -7.02
CA VAL A 150 26.91 7.90 -6.36
C VAL A 150 28.33 8.34 -6.06
N LYS A 151 29.17 7.43 -5.53
CA LYS A 151 30.57 7.70 -5.22
C LYS A 151 31.43 8.07 -6.44
N ASN A 152 31.07 7.55 -7.61
CA ASN A 152 31.85 7.68 -8.84
C ASN A 152 31.20 8.62 -9.87
N LEU A 153 30.08 9.26 -9.57
CA LEU A 153 29.40 10.18 -10.48
C LEU A 153 30.22 11.42 -10.78
N ASN A 154 30.49 11.63 -12.08
CA ASN A 154 31.21 12.80 -12.59
C ASN A 154 30.36 13.66 -13.54
N ASP A 155 29.09 13.30 -13.75
CA ASP A 155 28.20 14.05 -14.63
C ASP A 155 27.40 15.11 -13.83
N THR A 156 26.67 15.96 -14.56
CA THR A 156 25.85 17.05 -14.01
C THR A 156 24.38 16.69 -13.86
N VAL A 157 24.00 15.45 -14.16
CA VAL A 157 22.60 15.00 -14.07
C VAL A 157 22.21 14.83 -12.60
N ARG A 158 21.19 15.57 -12.18
CA ARG A 158 20.63 15.41 -10.83
C ARG A 158 19.91 14.07 -10.70
N ARG A 159 20.14 13.38 -9.61
CA ARG A 159 19.52 12.08 -9.28
C ARG A 159 18.93 12.09 -7.89
N LEU A 160 17.70 11.61 -7.79
CA LEU A 160 17.06 11.29 -6.53
C LEU A 160 16.90 9.77 -6.45
N PHE A 161 17.37 9.21 -5.34
CA PHE A 161 17.17 7.81 -5.01
C PHE A 161 16.14 7.70 -3.89
N ILE A 162 15.06 6.98 -4.15
CA ILE A 162 13.98 6.74 -3.17
C ILE A 162 14.07 5.28 -2.75
N VAL A 163 14.10 5.02 -1.45
CA VAL A 163 14.12 3.66 -0.89
C VAL A 163 12.92 3.46 0.01
N CYS A 164 12.18 2.37 -0.22
CA CYS A 164 10.83 2.18 0.30
C CYS A 164 10.68 1.01 1.29
N ALA A 165 11.76 0.34 1.71
CA ALA A 165 11.65 -0.86 2.51
C ALA A 165 12.50 -0.84 3.78
N ALA A 166 11.86 -1.12 4.92
CA ALA A 166 12.51 -1.21 6.23
C ALA A 166 13.63 -2.28 6.30
N GLY A 167 13.53 -3.34 5.49
CA GLY A 167 14.59 -4.37 5.40
C GLY A 167 15.95 -3.88 4.92
N TYR A 168 16.04 -2.63 4.43
CA TYR A 168 17.30 -2.00 4.02
C TYR A 168 17.85 -1.00 5.05
N ASP A 169 17.20 -0.81 6.20
CA ASP A 169 17.52 0.24 7.17
C ASP A 169 18.98 0.25 7.59
N ASP A 170 19.51 -0.89 8.04
CA ASP A 170 20.90 -1.01 8.44
C ASP A 170 21.88 -0.58 7.35
N TYR A 171 21.61 -1.01 6.10
CA TYR A 171 22.48 -0.67 4.97
C TYR A 171 22.40 0.83 4.64
N ILE A 172 21.21 1.40 4.65
CA ILE A 172 20.98 2.84 4.37
C ILE A 172 21.69 3.69 5.44
N ARG A 173 21.47 3.41 6.73
CA ARG A 173 22.06 4.19 7.83
C ARG A 173 23.59 4.13 7.84
N GLN A 174 24.19 2.98 7.47
CA GLN A 174 25.63 2.84 7.38
C GLN A 174 26.26 3.58 6.20
N ASN A 175 25.55 3.73 5.08
CA ASN A 175 26.13 4.18 3.82
C ASN A 175 25.58 5.53 3.30
N SER A 176 24.53 6.07 3.91
CA SER A 176 23.87 7.33 3.43
C SER A 176 24.86 8.53 3.35
N HIS A 177 25.88 8.56 4.21
CA HIS A 177 26.92 9.61 4.20
C HIS A 177 27.62 9.77 2.84
N LEU A 178 27.56 8.79 1.96
CA LEU A 178 28.13 8.86 0.60
C LEU A 178 27.45 9.94 -0.26
N PHE A 179 26.19 10.25 0.03
CA PHE A 179 25.46 11.30 -0.67
C PHE A 179 25.94 12.71 -0.32
N ASP A 180 26.50 12.94 0.86
CA ASP A 180 27.06 14.25 1.24
C ASP A 180 28.24 14.68 0.36
N SER A 181 28.91 13.74 -0.28
CA SER A 181 30.04 14.00 -1.15
C SER A 181 29.68 14.32 -2.60
N ASN A 182 28.42 14.14 -3.00
CA ASN A 182 27.97 14.34 -4.37
C ASN A 182 26.78 15.30 -4.50
N PRO A 183 27.00 16.51 -5.00
CA PRO A 183 25.93 17.52 -5.09
C PRO A 183 24.85 17.19 -6.13
N ASN A 184 25.06 16.19 -6.98
CA ASN A 184 24.12 15.76 -8.02
C ASN A 184 23.32 14.50 -7.64
N ALA A 185 23.51 13.96 -6.43
CA ALA A 185 22.82 12.78 -5.96
C ALA A 185 22.22 13.02 -4.57
N ASP A 186 20.93 12.79 -4.45
CA ASP A 186 20.16 12.90 -3.21
C ASP A 186 19.49 11.57 -2.87
N LEU A 187 19.28 11.31 -1.59
CA LEU A 187 18.57 10.14 -1.05
C LEU A 187 17.32 10.59 -0.32
N LEU A 188 16.19 9.92 -0.59
CA LEU A 188 14.97 9.98 0.20
C LEU A 188 14.68 8.58 0.73
N TYR A 189 14.71 8.41 2.04
CA TYR A 189 14.36 7.15 2.70
C TYR A 189 12.99 7.27 3.35
N LEU A 190 12.08 6.34 2.99
CA LEU A 190 10.67 6.39 3.40
C LEU A 190 10.43 5.55 4.66
N GLU A 191 9.38 5.92 5.39
CA GLU A 191 8.82 5.21 6.55
C GLU A 191 9.83 4.96 7.67
N THR A 192 10.61 5.98 7.98
CA THR A 192 11.48 5.95 9.15
C THR A 192 11.12 7.09 10.10
N THR A 193 10.98 6.78 11.38
CA THR A 193 10.64 7.72 12.45
C THR A 193 11.77 8.68 12.79
N GLU A 194 13.01 8.36 12.41
CA GLU A 194 14.18 9.15 12.73
C GLU A 194 14.92 9.61 11.47
N PRO A 195 15.51 10.81 11.51
CA PRO A 195 16.35 11.30 10.42
C PRO A 195 17.59 10.41 10.21
N LEU A 196 18.15 10.45 9.01
CA LEU A 196 19.49 9.94 8.75
C LEU A 196 20.54 10.86 9.39
N ALA A 197 21.57 10.29 9.97
CA ALA A 197 22.67 11.05 10.58
C ALA A 197 23.40 11.91 9.53
N ALA A 198 23.50 11.44 8.29
CA ALA A 198 24.16 12.11 7.16
C ALA A 198 23.56 11.65 5.84
N GLY A 199 23.75 12.41 4.76
CA GLY A 199 23.63 12.00 3.38
C GLY A 199 22.24 11.66 2.89
N GLY A 200 21.20 12.37 3.33
CA GLY A 200 19.87 12.14 2.79
C GLY A 200 18.76 12.84 3.57
N SER A 201 17.57 12.68 3.06
CA SER A 201 16.33 13.11 3.68
C SER A 201 15.47 11.89 4.03
N THR A 202 14.59 12.05 4.99
CA THR A 202 13.64 11.00 5.41
C THR A 202 12.23 11.52 5.38
N LEU A 203 11.28 10.65 5.05
CA LEU A 203 9.86 10.91 5.07
C LEU A 203 9.18 9.83 5.92
N TYR A 204 8.34 10.27 6.85
CA TYR A 204 7.53 9.40 7.68
C TYR A 204 6.07 9.86 7.66
N LEU A 205 5.17 8.94 7.40
CA LEU A 205 3.73 9.14 7.51
C LEU A 205 3.21 8.33 8.70
N PRO A 206 3.12 8.94 9.91
CA PRO A 206 2.54 8.26 11.06
C PRO A 206 1.11 7.80 10.75
N TYR A 207 0.81 6.58 11.14
CA TYR A 207 -0.48 5.96 10.86
C TYR A 207 -1.33 5.75 12.12
N TYR A 208 -0.73 6.01 13.28
CA TYR A 208 -1.38 5.83 14.58
C TYR A 208 -2.67 6.65 14.71
N GLY A 209 -2.67 7.93 14.31
CA GLY A 209 -3.82 8.83 14.46
C GLY A 209 -5.01 8.41 13.62
N ALA A 210 -4.80 8.13 12.33
CA ALA A 210 -5.86 7.67 11.44
C ALA A 210 -6.44 6.31 11.90
N MET A 211 -5.57 5.41 12.36
CA MET A 211 -5.99 4.14 12.94
C MET A 211 -6.78 4.32 14.23
N TYR A 212 -6.36 5.25 15.11
CA TYR A 212 -7.11 5.61 16.32
C TYR A 212 -8.51 6.14 15.99
N GLU A 213 -8.60 7.04 15.03
CA GLU A 213 -9.89 7.60 14.59
C GLU A 213 -10.82 6.49 14.06
N ALA A 214 -10.31 5.61 13.19
CA ALA A 214 -11.07 4.48 12.67
C ALA A 214 -11.50 3.51 13.78
N GLY A 215 -10.61 3.19 14.71
CA GLY A 215 -10.92 2.37 15.88
C GLY A 215 -11.99 2.99 16.76
N ALA A 216 -11.96 4.30 16.98
CA ALA A 216 -12.97 5.01 17.76
C ALA A 216 -14.36 5.00 17.09
N ILE A 217 -14.41 4.97 15.76
CA ILE A 217 -15.65 4.97 14.98
C ILE A 217 -16.25 3.57 14.86
N LEU A 218 -15.45 2.53 14.65
CA LEU A 218 -15.92 1.19 14.30
C LEU A 218 -16.97 0.61 15.26
N PRO A 219 -16.89 0.78 16.62
CA PRO A 219 -17.85 0.18 17.54
C PRO A 219 -19.32 0.59 17.32
N VAL A 220 -19.59 1.67 16.60
CA VAL A 220 -20.96 2.05 16.19
C VAL A 220 -21.51 1.13 15.10
N ILE A 221 -20.62 0.55 14.30
CA ILE A 221 -20.95 -0.30 13.15
C ILE A 221 -20.84 -1.79 13.57
N ASP A 222 -19.71 -2.14 14.21
CA ASP A 222 -19.41 -3.49 14.66
C ASP A 222 -18.60 -3.45 15.98
N ASN A 223 -19.09 -4.15 17.00
CA ASN A 223 -18.41 -4.22 18.30
C ASN A 223 -17.41 -5.38 18.42
N LEU A 224 -17.26 -6.16 17.34
CA LEU A 224 -16.27 -7.23 17.22
C LEU A 224 -15.27 -6.86 16.14
N ALA A 225 -13.98 -6.96 16.44
CA ALA A 225 -12.95 -6.64 15.47
C ALA A 225 -11.72 -7.56 15.63
N THR A 226 -11.09 -7.89 14.50
CA THR A 226 -9.80 -8.57 14.46
C THR A 226 -8.79 -7.74 13.69
N VAL A 227 -7.74 -7.29 14.37
CA VAL A 227 -6.59 -6.64 13.75
C VAL A 227 -5.62 -7.73 13.30
N VAL A 228 -5.31 -7.76 12.01
CA VAL A 228 -4.34 -8.68 11.42
C VAL A 228 -3.08 -7.90 11.07
N VAL A 229 -1.98 -8.20 11.74
CA VAL A 229 -0.69 -7.52 11.62
C VAL A 229 0.29 -8.40 10.86
N SER A 230 1.09 -7.84 9.96
CA SER A 230 2.08 -8.60 9.20
C SER A 230 3.14 -9.23 10.10
N ASN A 231 3.90 -8.40 10.82
CA ASN A 231 5.04 -8.83 11.63
C ASN A 231 5.10 -8.04 12.95
N PRO A 232 5.22 -8.71 14.12
CA PRO A 232 5.36 -8.03 15.41
C PRO A 232 6.68 -7.23 15.55
N GLU A 233 7.67 -7.47 14.70
CA GLU A 233 8.94 -6.73 14.72
C GLU A 233 8.88 -5.43 13.90
N ASP A 234 7.91 -5.26 13.02
CA ASP A 234 7.72 -4.04 12.24
C ASP A 234 6.97 -2.97 13.07
N GLN A 235 7.71 -2.02 13.59
CA GLN A 235 7.17 -0.98 14.48
C GLN A 235 6.12 -0.10 13.80
N THR A 236 6.18 0.07 12.49
CA THR A 236 5.20 0.87 11.73
C THR A 236 3.81 0.22 11.77
N VAL A 237 3.73 -1.08 11.48
CA VAL A 237 2.45 -1.81 11.50
C VAL A 237 1.98 -2.07 12.92
N VAL A 238 2.90 -2.27 13.88
CA VAL A 238 2.58 -2.41 15.31
C VAL A 238 2.01 -1.11 15.87
N GLY A 239 2.60 0.03 15.51
CA GLY A 239 2.09 1.35 15.86
C GLY A 239 0.70 1.62 15.31
N ALA A 240 0.47 1.26 14.05
CA ALA A 240 -0.84 1.33 13.40
C ALA A 240 -1.88 0.46 14.14
N ALA A 241 -1.56 -0.79 14.42
CA ALA A 241 -2.43 -1.72 15.16
C ALA A 241 -2.74 -1.22 16.58
N LYS A 242 -1.74 -0.63 17.24
CA LYS A 242 -1.93 -0.01 18.55
C LYS A 242 -2.87 1.19 18.48
N GLY A 243 -2.70 2.07 17.50
CA GLY A 243 -3.60 3.21 17.28
C GLY A 243 -5.04 2.75 17.16
N PHE A 244 -5.31 1.77 16.28
CA PHE A 244 -6.64 1.21 16.13
C PHE A 244 -7.19 0.62 17.44
N SER A 245 -6.38 -0.17 18.15
CA SER A 245 -6.79 -0.78 19.41
C SER A 245 -7.12 0.26 20.49
N ASP A 246 -6.29 1.29 20.62
CA ASP A 246 -6.51 2.36 21.61
C ASP A 246 -7.80 3.13 21.29
N GLY A 247 -8.07 3.43 20.03
CA GLY A 247 -9.30 4.07 19.59
C GLY A 247 -10.54 3.19 19.83
N PHE A 248 -10.48 1.92 19.43
CA PHE A 248 -11.58 0.96 19.58
C PHE A 248 -11.99 0.75 21.04
N LEU A 249 -11.02 0.72 21.94
CA LEU A 249 -11.27 0.52 23.37
C LEU A 249 -11.65 1.82 24.12
N THR A 250 -11.44 2.99 23.52
CA THR A 250 -11.84 4.27 24.12
C THR A 250 -13.36 4.43 24.11
N ASP A 251 -13.93 4.87 25.24
CA ASP A 251 -15.37 5.08 25.37
C ASP A 251 -15.74 6.53 25.09
N TYR A 252 -16.07 6.82 23.82
CA TYR A 252 -16.61 8.12 23.39
C TYR A 252 -18.14 8.22 23.55
N TYR A 253 -18.82 7.09 23.52
CA TYR A 253 -20.27 6.97 23.57
C TYR A 253 -20.66 5.64 24.23
N SER A 254 -21.81 5.65 24.88
CA SER A 254 -22.38 4.44 25.45
C SER A 254 -23.20 3.73 24.39
N LEU A 255 -22.78 2.54 23.98
CA LEU A 255 -23.55 1.66 23.11
C LEU A 255 -24.44 0.82 23.99
N GLU A 256 -25.74 1.13 23.96
CA GLU A 256 -26.77 0.32 24.59
C GLU A 256 -27.74 -0.18 23.52
N ASN A 257 -28.07 -1.44 23.59
CA ASN A 257 -29.17 -2.01 22.81
C ASN A 257 -30.30 -2.48 23.76
N ASP A 258 -31.36 -3.05 23.20
CA ASP A 258 -32.51 -3.57 23.99
C ASP A 258 -32.12 -4.66 25.02
N TRP A 259 -30.88 -5.16 24.92
CA TRP A 259 -30.31 -6.22 25.79
C TRP A 259 -29.27 -5.71 26.80
N GLY A 260 -28.97 -4.42 26.81
CA GLY A 260 -27.97 -3.78 27.67
C GLY A 260 -26.73 -3.26 26.95
N ALA A 261 -25.69 -2.91 27.73
CA ALA A 261 -24.44 -2.40 27.19
C ALA A 261 -23.76 -3.42 26.28
N VAL A 262 -23.30 -2.96 25.11
CA VAL A 262 -22.62 -3.80 24.12
C VAL A 262 -21.14 -3.91 24.49
N GLU A 263 -20.66 -5.11 24.77
CA GLU A 263 -19.25 -5.38 25.05
C GLU A 263 -18.42 -5.32 23.77
N LYS A 264 -17.38 -4.47 23.79
CA LYS A 264 -16.40 -4.40 22.70
C LYS A 264 -15.40 -5.56 22.83
N LYS A 265 -15.15 -6.28 21.73
CA LYS A 265 -14.17 -7.38 21.67
C LYS A 265 -13.18 -7.14 20.54
N LEU A 266 -11.91 -7.14 20.88
CA LEU A 266 -10.81 -6.95 19.97
C LEU A 266 -9.84 -8.13 20.06
N LYS A 267 -9.50 -8.69 18.90
CA LYS A 267 -8.49 -9.72 18.74
C LYS A 267 -7.34 -9.18 17.88
N THR A 268 -6.12 -9.59 18.18
CA THR A 268 -4.96 -9.31 17.32
C THR A 268 -4.34 -10.63 16.87
N LEU A 269 -4.03 -10.74 15.57
CA LEU A 269 -3.36 -11.88 14.96
C LEU A 269 -2.09 -11.38 14.24
N TYR A 270 -1.01 -12.15 14.32
CA TYR A 270 0.25 -11.85 13.64
C TYR A 270 0.49 -12.87 12.52
N LEU A 271 0.54 -12.40 11.27
CA LEU A 271 0.71 -13.30 10.12
C LEU A 271 2.08 -13.99 10.11
N ALA A 272 3.13 -13.33 10.57
CA ALA A 272 4.46 -13.92 10.65
C ALA A 272 4.52 -15.19 11.50
N GLU A 273 3.65 -15.33 12.49
CA GLU A 273 3.53 -16.55 13.31
C GLU A 273 3.01 -17.74 12.49
N HIS A 274 2.24 -17.48 11.42
CA HIS A 274 1.64 -18.47 10.55
C HIS A 274 2.46 -18.76 9.29
N THR A 275 3.29 -17.79 8.82
CA THR A 275 3.87 -17.80 7.48
C THR A 275 5.38 -17.51 7.46
N GLY A 276 5.93 -16.94 8.53
CA GLY A 276 7.32 -16.50 8.62
C GLY A 276 7.57 -15.09 8.06
N GLU A 277 6.75 -14.57 7.13
CA GLU A 277 6.98 -13.26 6.51
C GLU A 277 5.86 -12.25 6.72
N GLY A 278 4.62 -12.64 6.55
CA GLY A 278 3.44 -11.81 6.84
C GLY A 278 2.98 -10.82 5.75
N TYR A 279 3.77 -10.51 4.75
CA TYR A 279 3.41 -9.50 3.73
C TYR A 279 2.86 -10.06 2.42
N ASN A 280 3.25 -11.25 2.00
CA ASN A 280 2.84 -11.88 0.73
C ASN A 280 2.42 -13.33 0.96
N ILE A 281 1.30 -13.54 1.65
CA ILE A 281 0.79 -14.88 1.93
C ILE A 281 -0.02 -15.43 0.76
N ALA A 282 0.03 -16.76 0.59
CA ALA A 282 -0.84 -17.43 -0.37
C ALA A 282 -2.32 -17.39 0.06
N ASP A 283 -3.24 -17.38 -0.92
CA ASP A 283 -4.70 -17.33 -0.71
C ASP A 283 -5.20 -18.40 0.28
N SER A 284 -4.64 -19.62 0.21
CA SER A 284 -5.00 -20.70 1.12
C SER A 284 -4.62 -20.42 2.57
N THR A 285 -3.57 -19.67 2.82
CA THR A 285 -3.14 -19.24 4.15
C THR A 285 -4.00 -18.06 4.61
N ALA A 286 -4.26 -17.09 3.74
CA ALA A 286 -5.17 -15.98 4.01
C ALA A 286 -6.55 -16.51 4.44
N LEU A 287 -7.11 -17.50 3.72
CA LEU A 287 -8.39 -18.10 4.05
C LEU A 287 -8.38 -18.80 5.43
N LYS A 288 -7.27 -19.45 5.81
CA LYS A 288 -7.15 -20.05 7.17
C LYS A 288 -7.18 -19.00 8.25
N VAL A 289 -6.41 -17.90 8.07
CA VAL A 289 -6.39 -16.79 9.02
C VAL A 289 -7.75 -16.12 9.12
N LEU A 290 -8.44 -15.91 7.98
CA LEU A 290 -9.79 -15.34 7.96
C LEU A 290 -10.80 -16.19 8.76
N ASN A 291 -10.68 -17.52 8.73
CA ASN A 291 -11.53 -18.42 9.54
C ASN A 291 -11.26 -18.31 11.05
N GLU A 292 -10.16 -17.73 11.48
CA GLU A 292 -9.84 -17.46 12.88
C GLU A 292 -10.25 -16.06 13.32
N CYS A 293 -10.62 -15.17 12.37
CA CYS A 293 -11.04 -13.80 12.64
C CYS A 293 -12.49 -13.77 13.16
N GLU A 294 -12.77 -12.79 14.01
CA GLU A 294 -14.09 -12.49 14.54
C GLU A 294 -14.45 -11.03 14.21
N GLY A 295 -15.68 -10.78 13.75
CA GLY A 295 -16.17 -9.45 13.43
C GLY A 295 -15.47 -8.82 12.23
N THR A 296 -15.36 -7.51 12.25
CA THR A 296 -14.70 -6.72 11.18
C THR A 296 -13.19 -6.91 11.21
N ILE A 297 -12.59 -7.11 10.03
CA ILE A 297 -11.16 -7.36 9.86
C ILE A 297 -10.42 -6.07 9.52
N ILE A 298 -9.30 -5.83 10.18
CA ILE A 298 -8.40 -4.70 9.95
C ILE A 298 -7.04 -5.26 9.50
N PRO A 299 -6.81 -5.43 8.17
CA PRO A 299 -5.67 -6.16 7.64
C PRO A 299 -4.46 -5.25 7.39
N ILE A 300 -3.68 -4.97 8.44
CA ILE A 300 -2.47 -4.12 8.39
C ILE A 300 -1.27 -4.99 7.96
N CYS A 301 -1.28 -5.46 6.71
CA CYS A 301 -0.32 -6.45 6.23
C CYS A 301 -0.04 -6.38 4.71
N GLY A 302 -0.03 -5.18 4.14
CA GLY A 302 0.37 -4.93 2.74
C GLY A 302 -0.36 -5.83 1.74
N GLY A 303 0.35 -6.50 0.83
CA GLY A 303 -0.23 -7.38 -0.18
C GLY A 303 -1.06 -8.53 0.40
N SER A 304 -0.70 -9.06 1.57
CA SER A 304 -1.53 -10.02 2.31
C SER A 304 -2.90 -9.44 2.69
N GLY A 305 -2.92 -8.15 3.06
CA GLY A 305 -4.15 -7.42 3.36
C GLY A 305 -5.07 -7.33 2.15
N TYR A 306 -4.50 -7.03 0.98
CA TYR A 306 -5.26 -7.02 -0.27
C TYR A 306 -5.86 -8.41 -0.55
N THR A 307 -5.08 -9.48 -0.43
CA THR A 307 -5.55 -10.86 -0.61
C THR A 307 -6.71 -11.18 0.35
N MET A 308 -6.60 -10.81 1.62
CA MET A 308 -7.66 -11.02 2.61
C MET A 308 -8.95 -10.25 2.27
N MET A 309 -8.84 -8.97 1.93
CA MET A 309 -9.99 -8.15 1.51
C MET A 309 -10.67 -8.73 0.26
N TYR A 310 -9.87 -9.16 -0.74
CA TYR A 310 -10.40 -9.81 -1.95
C TYR A 310 -11.16 -11.10 -1.62
N ILE A 311 -10.63 -11.95 -0.71
CA ILE A 311 -11.34 -13.15 -0.28
C ILE A 311 -12.66 -12.78 0.42
N CYS A 312 -12.67 -11.77 1.29
CA CYS A 312 -13.91 -11.29 1.93
C CYS A 312 -14.96 -10.88 0.89
N ASP A 313 -14.55 -10.14 -0.14
CA ASP A 313 -15.45 -9.68 -1.22
C ASP A 313 -16.05 -10.85 -2.03
N VAL A 314 -15.27 -11.89 -2.34
CA VAL A 314 -15.74 -13.00 -3.19
C VAL A 314 -16.43 -14.11 -2.41
N THR A 315 -16.14 -14.26 -1.13
CA THR A 315 -16.75 -15.31 -0.27
C THR A 315 -17.89 -14.80 0.59
N PHE A 316 -18.06 -13.48 0.70
CA PHE A 316 -19.06 -12.83 1.55
C PHE A 316 -18.95 -13.26 3.03
N SER A 317 -17.71 -13.47 3.50
CA SER A 317 -17.47 -14.10 4.80
C SER A 317 -17.36 -13.12 5.95
N ASN A 318 -16.69 -11.99 5.73
CA ASN A 318 -16.37 -11.02 6.77
C ASN A 318 -16.46 -9.58 6.23
N ASN A 319 -16.83 -8.65 7.10
CA ASN A 319 -16.63 -7.23 6.84
C ASN A 319 -15.16 -6.86 7.10
N TYR A 320 -14.70 -5.77 6.48
CA TYR A 320 -13.33 -5.31 6.66
C TYR A 320 -13.22 -3.78 6.66
N VAL A 321 -12.07 -3.29 7.10
CA VAL A 321 -11.62 -1.91 6.95
C VAL A 321 -10.58 -1.87 5.84
N GLY A 322 -10.77 -0.99 4.85
CA GLY A 322 -9.79 -0.76 3.79
C GLY A 322 -8.53 -0.10 4.35
N ILE A 323 -7.37 -0.46 3.81
CA ILE A 323 -6.07 0.07 4.25
C ILE A 323 -5.39 0.79 3.08
N ASP A 324 -4.76 1.91 3.37
CA ASP A 324 -3.99 2.83 2.53
C ASP A 324 -4.79 3.54 1.44
N VAL A 325 -5.73 2.87 0.79
CA VAL A 325 -6.54 3.39 -0.31
C VAL A 325 -8.03 3.23 -0.02
N GLU A 326 -8.83 4.13 -0.59
CA GLU A 326 -10.28 4.01 -0.51
C GLU A 326 -10.78 2.74 -1.20
N LYS A 327 -11.60 1.96 -0.49
CA LYS A 327 -12.26 0.77 -0.99
C LYS A 327 -13.77 1.01 -1.06
N THR A 328 -14.38 0.63 -2.18
CA THR A 328 -15.82 0.86 -2.45
C THR A 328 -16.64 -0.43 -2.42
N SER A 329 -16.16 -1.47 -1.75
CA SER A 329 -16.90 -2.72 -1.60
C SER A 329 -18.03 -2.60 -0.60
N TYR A 330 -19.11 -3.37 -0.81
CA TYR A 330 -20.22 -3.52 0.13
C TYR A 330 -19.76 -4.02 1.52
N TRP A 331 -18.69 -4.83 1.56
CA TRP A 331 -18.13 -5.41 2.78
C TRP A 331 -17.12 -4.51 3.49
N CYS A 332 -16.77 -3.38 2.88
CA CYS A 332 -15.86 -2.40 3.45
C CYS A 332 -16.64 -1.32 4.22
N HIS A 333 -16.53 -1.30 5.54
CA HIS A 333 -17.22 -0.31 6.36
C HIS A 333 -16.62 1.09 6.25
N MET A 334 -15.31 1.16 6.19
CA MET A 334 -14.54 2.40 6.06
C MET A 334 -13.17 2.10 5.47
N SER A 335 -12.46 3.12 5.05
CA SER A 335 -11.06 3.01 4.62
C SER A 335 -10.19 3.96 5.41
N ILE A 336 -9.04 3.47 5.83
CA ILE A 336 -7.98 4.27 6.45
C ILE A 336 -6.99 4.61 5.36
N LEU A 337 -6.82 5.90 5.09
CA LEU A 337 -6.05 6.41 3.96
C LEU A 337 -4.63 6.75 4.37
N LYS A 338 -3.69 6.49 3.46
CA LYS A 338 -2.29 6.89 3.58
C LYS A 338 -1.81 7.47 2.24
N HIS A 339 -1.82 8.78 2.11
CA HIS A 339 -1.49 9.49 0.87
C HIS A 339 0.02 9.59 0.63
N ILE A 340 0.69 8.45 0.60
CA ILE A 340 2.14 8.37 0.32
C ILE A 340 2.47 8.83 -1.11
N ASP A 341 1.55 8.66 -2.07
CA ASP A 341 1.61 9.21 -3.42
C ASP A 341 1.85 10.72 -3.41
N ARG A 342 0.99 11.45 -2.68
CA ARG A 342 1.07 12.91 -2.54
C ARG A 342 2.32 13.35 -1.80
N ALA A 343 2.72 12.60 -0.76
CA ALA A 343 3.89 12.92 0.04
C ALA A 343 5.19 12.73 -0.75
N VAL A 344 5.31 11.65 -1.52
CA VAL A 344 6.44 11.41 -2.42
C VAL A 344 6.50 12.46 -3.53
N ALA A 345 5.37 12.79 -4.16
CA ALA A 345 5.31 13.85 -5.16
C ALA A 345 5.71 15.23 -4.59
N LEU A 346 5.32 15.53 -3.33
CA LEU A 346 5.76 16.73 -2.62
C LEU A 346 7.29 16.73 -2.44
N CYS A 347 7.87 15.64 -1.94
CA CYS A 347 9.32 15.51 -1.74
C CYS A 347 10.10 15.67 -3.05
N ILE A 348 9.61 15.10 -4.15
CA ILE A 348 10.23 15.29 -5.48
C ILE A 348 10.17 16.76 -5.90
N GLY A 349 9.04 17.43 -5.67
CA GLY A 349 8.92 18.88 -5.94
C GLY A 349 9.88 19.72 -5.10
N GLN A 350 10.03 19.41 -3.82
CA GLN A 350 11.00 20.05 -2.92
C GLN A 350 12.44 19.79 -3.36
N TRP A 351 12.75 18.54 -3.74
CA TRP A 351 14.07 18.18 -4.29
C TRP A 351 14.46 19.04 -5.47
N LEU A 352 13.53 19.39 -6.34
CA LEU A 352 13.79 20.24 -7.50
C LEU A 352 13.88 21.72 -7.15
N SER A 353 13.37 22.13 -6.01
CA SER A 353 13.39 23.53 -5.57
C SER A 353 14.78 23.97 -5.09
N PRO A 354 15.08 25.27 -5.06
CA PRO A 354 16.34 25.78 -4.53
C PRO A 354 16.55 25.48 -3.04
N GLU A 355 15.47 25.34 -2.28
CA GLU A 355 15.49 25.07 -0.84
C GLU A 355 15.84 23.61 -0.55
N GLY A 356 15.57 22.70 -1.51
CA GLY A 356 15.77 21.27 -1.35
C GLY A 356 14.75 20.60 -0.42
N MET A 357 14.94 19.30 -0.18
CA MET A 357 14.12 18.54 0.77
C MET A 357 14.53 18.84 2.22
N PRO A 358 13.58 18.91 3.17
CA PRO A 358 13.88 18.87 4.60
C PRO A 358 14.65 17.59 4.96
N LYS A 359 15.52 17.67 6.00
CA LYS A 359 16.27 16.49 6.45
C LYS A 359 15.38 15.38 6.99
N HIS A 360 14.29 15.76 7.65
CA HIS A 360 13.25 14.84 8.12
C HIS A 360 11.90 15.51 7.99
N GLN A 361 10.96 14.81 7.37
CA GLN A 361 9.60 15.29 7.18
C GLN A 361 8.61 14.27 7.74
N VAL A 362 7.74 14.74 8.62
CA VAL A 362 6.64 13.94 9.18
C VAL A 362 5.32 14.54 8.71
N LEU A 363 4.50 13.74 8.06
CA LEU A 363 3.24 14.15 7.45
C LEU A 363 2.14 13.16 7.89
N GLY A 364 1.40 13.52 8.93
CA GLY A 364 0.40 12.65 9.53
C GLY A 364 -1.05 13.11 9.32
N LEU A 365 -1.90 12.70 10.27
CA LEU A 365 -3.32 13.00 10.28
C LEU A 365 -3.57 14.53 10.29
N LYS A 366 -2.83 15.26 11.11
CA LYS A 366 -2.91 16.72 11.19
C LYS A 366 -2.67 17.43 9.87
N ASP A 367 -1.81 16.86 9.03
CA ASP A 367 -1.38 17.44 7.77
C ASP A 367 -2.25 16.95 6.59
N GLY A 368 -3.22 16.06 6.87
CA GLY A 368 -4.12 15.47 5.88
C GLY A 368 -3.44 14.48 4.93
N TYR A 369 -2.33 13.86 5.35
CA TYR A 369 -1.66 12.80 4.61
C TYR A 369 -2.08 11.40 5.06
N THR A 370 -2.70 11.30 6.23
CA THR A 370 -3.45 10.12 6.65
C THR A 370 -4.87 10.54 7.03
N GLY A 371 -5.82 9.61 7.05
CA GLY A 371 -7.21 9.93 7.38
C GLY A 371 -8.14 8.75 7.31
N VAL A 372 -9.43 8.99 7.52
CA VAL A 372 -10.48 7.98 7.47
C VAL A 372 -11.58 8.44 6.52
N THR A 373 -12.03 7.56 5.63
CA THR A 373 -13.27 7.74 4.87
C THR A 373 -14.29 6.68 5.28
N LEU A 374 -15.54 7.08 5.36
CA LEU A 374 -16.64 6.15 5.64
C LEU A 374 -17.23 5.67 4.32
N ASN A 375 -17.29 4.38 4.15
CA ASN A 375 -17.93 3.74 3.02
C ASN A 375 -19.21 3.04 3.53
N VAL A 376 -20.15 3.85 3.98
CA VAL A 376 -21.38 3.36 4.59
C VAL A 376 -22.54 3.52 3.62
N GLU A 377 -23.24 2.43 3.36
CA GLU A 377 -24.56 2.48 2.75
C GLU A 377 -25.58 3.14 3.69
N ASP A 378 -26.72 3.56 3.17
CA ASP A 378 -27.74 4.37 3.88
C ASP A 378 -28.04 3.88 5.30
N TYR A 379 -28.14 2.57 5.53
CA TYR A 379 -28.43 2.02 6.85
C TYR A 379 -27.31 2.30 7.88
N TYR A 380 -26.06 2.04 7.51
CA TYR A 380 -24.91 2.29 8.38
C TYR A 380 -24.67 3.78 8.59
N LEU A 381 -24.90 4.58 7.56
CA LEU A 381 -24.82 6.04 7.64
C LEU A 381 -25.82 6.62 8.64
N GLU A 382 -27.03 6.09 8.69
CA GLU A 382 -28.04 6.49 9.68
C GLU A 382 -27.57 6.16 11.11
N GLN A 383 -27.09 4.93 11.37
CA GLN A 383 -26.56 4.53 12.66
C GLN A 383 -25.35 5.39 13.05
N TYR A 384 -24.41 5.58 12.12
CA TYR A 384 -23.25 6.44 12.33
C TYR A 384 -23.66 7.85 12.73
N ASN A 385 -24.56 8.49 11.96
CA ASN A 385 -25.02 9.86 12.25
C ASN A 385 -25.79 9.97 13.58
N LYS A 386 -26.49 8.90 13.97
CA LYS A 386 -27.24 8.84 15.24
C LYS A 386 -26.30 8.82 16.45
N TYR A 387 -25.24 8.02 16.40
CA TYR A 387 -24.35 7.79 17.55
C TYR A 387 -23.12 8.69 17.55
N ILE A 388 -22.69 9.19 16.38
CA ILE A 388 -21.52 10.06 16.23
C ILE A 388 -21.96 11.40 15.60
N PRO A 389 -22.56 12.32 16.35
CA PRO A 389 -22.89 13.65 15.86
C PRO A 389 -21.60 14.44 15.52
N GLU A 390 -21.73 15.45 14.68
CA GLU A 390 -20.60 16.23 14.15
C GLU A 390 -19.62 16.71 15.22
N THR A 391 -20.13 17.18 16.37
CA THR A 391 -19.29 17.62 17.49
C THR A 391 -18.44 16.50 18.07
N LEU A 392 -18.96 15.28 18.12
CA LEU A 392 -18.22 14.12 18.60
C LEU A 392 -17.21 13.64 17.56
N ARG A 393 -17.53 13.72 16.25
CA ARG A 393 -16.56 13.45 15.18
C ARG A 393 -15.37 14.36 15.28
N GLN A 394 -15.62 15.65 15.42
CA GLN A 394 -14.55 16.63 15.59
C GLN A 394 -13.71 16.34 16.85
N GLN A 395 -14.35 15.98 17.96
CA GLN A 395 -13.63 15.59 19.18
C GLN A 395 -12.75 14.35 18.96
N ILE A 396 -13.28 13.30 18.32
CA ILE A 396 -12.53 12.08 17.99
C ILE A 396 -11.32 12.42 17.11
N HIS A 397 -11.51 13.24 16.09
CA HIS A 397 -10.44 13.67 15.19
C HIS A 397 -9.36 14.49 15.92
N GLU A 398 -9.74 15.46 16.75
CA GLU A 398 -8.79 16.25 17.55
C GLU A 398 -8.03 15.37 18.55
N ASP A 399 -8.70 14.41 19.18
CA ASP A 399 -8.09 13.44 20.07
C ASP A 399 -7.11 12.52 19.30
N ALA A 400 -7.47 12.07 18.11
CA ALA A 400 -6.61 11.24 17.25
C ALA A 400 -5.32 11.99 16.90
N ILE A 401 -5.39 13.26 16.47
CA ILE A 401 -4.21 14.11 16.21
C ILE A 401 -3.35 14.24 17.45
N ARG A 402 -3.95 14.50 18.60
CA ARG A 402 -3.22 14.64 19.88
C ARG A 402 -2.55 13.33 20.28
N LYS A 403 -3.24 12.20 20.13
CA LYS A 403 -2.75 10.87 20.46
C LYS A 403 -1.62 10.42 19.54
N GLU A 404 -1.70 10.74 18.25
CA GLU A 404 -0.61 10.54 17.30
C GLU A 404 0.64 11.30 17.75
N ALA A 405 0.49 12.60 18.05
CA ALA A 405 1.60 13.42 18.52
C ALA A 405 2.17 13.00 19.90
N GLU A 406 1.40 12.31 20.74
CA GLU A 406 1.88 11.71 22.00
C GLU A 406 2.64 10.39 21.73
N TYR A 407 2.18 9.59 20.79
CA TYR A 407 2.77 8.29 20.43
C TYR A 407 4.13 8.44 19.73
N GLU A 408 4.26 9.45 18.86
CA GLU A 408 5.47 9.71 18.07
C GLU A 408 6.60 10.44 18.85
N LYS A 409 6.46 10.64 20.14
CA LYS A 409 7.51 11.25 21.03
C LYS A 409 8.44 10.19 21.61
#